data_06878354800afc1a9dd9f3581bda60d9
#
_entry.id   06878354800afc1a9dd9f3581bda60d9
#
_cell.length_a   1.000
_cell.length_b   1.000
_cell.length_c   1.000
_cell.angle_alpha   90.00
_cell.angle_beta   90.00
_cell.angle_gamma   90.00
#
_symmetry.space_group_name_H-M   'P 1'
#
loop_
_entity.id
_entity.type
_entity.pdbx_description
1 polymer ?
#
loop_
_entity_poly.entity_id
_entity_poly.type
_entity_poly.pdbx_seq_one_letter_code
_entity_poly.pdbx_strand_id
1 'polypeptide(L)'
;RQFDIEGPVLNAYFDTTVAIEDRLLLNALKSHHSEKLRAITATIQREQNEVVRHEDVPCLLVNGIAGSGKTSVLLQRIAFLFYRERETLTPDQVTLFTPNSVFQSYIDTVLPSLGESNPQVFTWDDFMRDLGLSERGSGAGDNPDSLEALERGLAGLTLGDGDFREIRVGDTVLLKAGQVTSAAAKFERFGVCPRFSSLVKDELHDRLDRRLATMAKSADVHEEMLSLGIEEQIEMFGETINPLDEAETVACAREYLKLRYDIAHDLIERADWLRVDRIGMRILGKQGLTGAEWLYLKLLITGNSSKNTRYVLVDEVQDYTQTQLTVLSRYFSRAHFLLLGDENQAIRPGTATFPQIDEIFSRTHGGVERLELLTSYRSSPEITELFASLMDESERARLSSVRRAGVAPRLVEFAQAGTPDDH
;
A
#
# COMPACT_ATOMS: atom_id res chain seq x y z
N ARG A 1 -38.48 -15.28 -2.17
CA ARG A 1 -38.50 -15.15 -3.65
C ARG A 1 -38.31 -13.71 -4.02
N GLN A 2 -37.41 -13.46 -4.92
CA GLN A 2 -37.18 -12.14 -5.50
C GLN A 2 -37.52 -12.19 -6.98
N PHE A 3 -38.25 -11.18 -7.45
CA PHE A 3 -38.71 -11.07 -8.83
C PHE A 3 -38.04 -9.85 -9.48
N ASP A 4 -37.55 -10.02 -10.70
CA ASP A 4 -37.07 -8.95 -11.56
C ASP A 4 -38.14 -8.65 -12.61
N ILE A 5 -38.82 -7.54 -12.43
CA ILE A 5 -39.99 -7.15 -13.27
C ILE A 5 -39.68 -5.80 -13.93
N GLU A 6 -39.81 -5.72 -15.22
CA GLU A 6 -39.70 -4.50 -16.01
C GLU A 6 -40.99 -4.19 -16.75
N GLY A 7 -41.77 -3.23 -16.27
CA GLY A 7 -43.11 -2.98 -16.73
C GLY A 7 -44.00 -4.20 -16.48
N PRO A 8 -44.69 -4.75 -17.52
CA PRO A 8 -45.50 -5.95 -17.38
C PRO A 8 -44.73 -7.29 -17.57
N VAL A 9 -43.39 -7.22 -17.77
CA VAL A 9 -42.59 -8.40 -18.11
C VAL A 9 -41.81 -8.87 -16.90
N LEU A 10 -41.95 -10.14 -16.56
CA LEU A 10 -41.14 -10.84 -15.57
C LEU A 10 -39.84 -11.32 -16.25
N ASN A 11 -38.69 -10.66 -15.97
CA ASN A 11 -37.42 -11.00 -16.57
C ASN A 11 -36.78 -12.23 -15.91
N ALA A 12 -36.89 -12.34 -14.58
CA ALA A 12 -36.33 -13.45 -13.82
C ALA A 12 -36.98 -13.54 -12.43
N TYR A 13 -36.91 -14.71 -11.81
CA TYR A 13 -37.21 -14.87 -10.38
C TYR A 13 -36.15 -15.76 -9.73
N PHE A 14 -35.86 -15.49 -8.47
CA PHE A 14 -34.85 -16.22 -7.69
C PHE A 14 -35.45 -16.66 -6.36
N ASP A 15 -35.27 -17.93 -6.01
CA ASP A 15 -35.52 -18.41 -4.65
C ASP A 15 -34.29 -18.16 -3.81
N THR A 16 -34.29 -17.08 -3.05
CA THR A 16 -33.21 -16.72 -2.14
C THR A 16 -33.75 -16.42 -0.75
N THR A 17 -32.99 -16.76 0.27
CA THR A 17 -33.30 -16.40 1.66
C THR A 17 -32.83 -14.98 1.99
N VAL A 18 -32.03 -14.35 1.11
CA VAL A 18 -31.52 -12.99 1.22
C VAL A 18 -31.97 -12.18 0.03
N ALA A 19 -32.58 -11.02 0.25
CA ALA A 19 -32.98 -10.11 -0.82
C ALA A 19 -31.71 -9.55 -1.49
N ILE A 20 -31.54 -9.79 -2.79
CA ILE A 20 -30.48 -9.18 -3.58
C ILE A 20 -31.00 -7.81 -4.02
N GLU A 21 -30.68 -6.77 -3.26
CA GLU A 21 -31.07 -5.38 -3.58
C GLU A 21 -30.08 -4.68 -4.52
N ASP A 22 -28.95 -5.33 -4.78
CA ASP A 22 -27.83 -4.76 -5.52
C ASP A 22 -28.00 -4.89 -7.03
N ARG A 23 -28.20 -3.76 -7.72
CA ARG A 23 -28.31 -3.68 -9.18
C ARG A 23 -27.07 -4.19 -9.91
N LEU A 24 -25.86 -4.06 -9.32
CA LEU A 24 -24.62 -4.60 -9.87
C LEU A 24 -24.65 -6.12 -9.94
N LEU A 25 -25.06 -6.75 -8.84
CA LEU A 25 -25.17 -8.20 -8.78
C LEU A 25 -26.23 -8.74 -9.76
N LEU A 26 -27.36 -8.04 -9.86
CA LEU A 26 -28.42 -8.37 -10.83
C LEU A 26 -27.94 -8.18 -12.28
N ASN A 27 -27.18 -7.13 -12.58
CA ASN A 27 -26.62 -6.90 -13.92
C ASN A 27 -25.52 -7.90 -14.26
N ALA A 28 -24.65 -8.27 -13.29
CA ALA A 28 -23.64 -9.30 -13.47
C ALA A 28 -24.25 -10.68 -13.72
N LEU A 29 -25.39 -10.99 -13.09
CA LEU A 29 -26.16 -12.22 -13.34
C LEU A 29 -26.83 -12.25 -14.72
N LYS A 30 -27.18 -11.07 -15.26
CA LYS A 30 -27.81 -10.93 -16.59
C LYS A 30 -26.81 -11.00 -17.75
N SER A 31 -25.55 -10.62 -17.51
CA SER A 31 -24.53 -10.60 -18.57
C SER A 31 -23.99 -12.01 -18.84
N HIS A 32 -23.78 -12.36 -20.11
CA HIS A 32 -23.20 -13.64 -20.54
C HIS A 32 -21.69 -13.72 -20.21
N HIS A 33 -21.33 -13.69 -18.93
CA HIS A 33 -19.94 -13.80 -18.49
C HIS A 33 -19.55 -15.25 -18.14
N SER A 34 -18.25 -15.50 -18.11
CA SER A 34 -17.67 -16.83 -17.95
C SER A 34 -18.26 -17.63 -16.77
N GLU A 35 -18.26 -18.96 -16.88
CA GLU A 35 -18.74 -19.86 -15.81
C GLU A 35 -18.10 -19.59 -14.44
N LYS A 36 -16.85 -19.11 -14.44
CA LYS A 36 -16.14 -18.69 -13.22
C LYS A 36 -16.82 -17.52 -12.52
N LEU A 37 -17.28 -16.53 -13.29
CA LEU A 37 -17.95 -15.34 -12.73
C LEU A 37 -19.34 -15.69 -12.17
N ARG A 38 -20.07 -16.58 -12.85
CA ARG A 38 -21.37 -17.09 -12.34
C ARG A 38 -21.19 -17.81 -11.00
N ALA A 39 -20.12 -18.58 -10.83
CA ALA A 39 -19.82 -19.26 -9.57
C ALA A 39 -19.52 -18.25 -8.45
N ILE A 40 -18.81 -17.17 -8.74
CA ILE A 40 -18.46 -16.12 -7.76
C ILE A 40 -19.70 -15.30 -7.37
N THR A 41 -20.53 -14.90 -8.34
CA THR A 41 -21.67 -14.02 -8.09
C THR A 41 -22.90 -14.76 -7.53
N ALA A 42 -23.06 -16.05 -7.84
CA ALA A 42 -24.22 -16.84 -7.39
C ALA A 42 -24.11 -17.34 -5.94
N THR A 43 -22.96 -17.26 -5.32
CA THR A 43 -22.67 -17.91 -4.01
C THR A 43 -22.33 -16.97 -2.88
N ILE A 44 -22.63 -15.66 -2.97
CA ILE A 44 -22.45 -14.80 -1.80
C ILE A 44 -23.41 -15.23 -0.70
N GLN A 45 -22.85 -15.81 0.33
CA GLN A 45 -23.59 -16.18 1.52
C GLN A 45 -23.70 -15.00 2.49
N ARG A 46 -24.54 -15.14 3.49
CA ARG A 46 -24.78 -14.08 4.47
C ARG A 46 -23.49 -13.56 5.12
N GLU A 47 -22.59 -14.44 5.53
CA GLU A 47 -21.30 -14.10 6.14
C GLU A 47 -20.42 -13.26 5.19
N GLN A 48 -20.35 -13.68 3.93
CA GLN A 48 -19.58 -12.96 2.90
C GLN A 48 -20.18 -11.58 2.61
N ASN A 49 -21.52 -11.51 2.52
CA ASN A 49 -22.23 -10.25 2.28
C ASN A 49 -22.06 -9.26 3.43
N GLU A 50 -21.96 -9.75 4.67
CA GLU A 50 -21.67 -8.93 5.84
C GLU A 50 -20.30 -8.24 5.72
N VAL A 51 -19.26 -8.94 5.29
CA VAL A 51 -17.93 -8.37 5.02
C VAL A 51 -17.96 -7.40 3.85
N VAL A 52 -18.61 -7.79 2.73
CA VAL A 52 -18.69 -6.95 1.52
C VAL A 52 -19.37 -5.61 1.80
N ARG A 53 -20.40 -5.59 2.62
CA ARG A 53 -21.20 -4.39 2.91
C ARG A 53 -20.94 -3.79 4.28
N HIS A 54 -19.92 -4.25 4.98
CA HIS A 54 -19.57 -3.73 6.30
C HIS A 54 -19.42 -2.21 6.27
N GLU A 55 -19.79 -1.54 7.35
CA GLU A 55 -19.56 -0.11 7.50
C GLU A 55 -18.08 0.23 7.41
N ASP A 56 -17.74 1.48 7.10
CA ASP A 56 -16.35 1.91 7.01
C ASP A 56 -15.77 2.11 8.40
N VAL A 57 -15.13 1.07 8.88
CA VAL A 57 -14.34 1.11 10.11
C VAL A 57 -12.87 1.34 9.77
N PRO A 58 -12.07 1.90 10.67
CA PRO A 58 -10.66 2.16 10.41
C PRO A 58 -9.87 0.92 10.03
N CYS A 59 -10.17 -0.24 10.66
CA CYS A 59 -9.58 -1.54 10.32
C CYS A 59 -10.58 -2.66 10.56
N LEU A 60 -10.82 -3.46 9.52
CA LEU A 60 -11.61 -4.69 9.56
C LEU A 60 -10.71 -5.89 9.32
N LEU A 61 -10.62 -6.79 10.32
CA LEU A 61 -9.86 -8.04 10.25
C LEU A 61 -10.83 -9.20 10.06
N VAL A 62 -10.68 -9.93 8.96
CA VAL A 62 -11.54 -11.06 8.60
C VAL A 62 -10.75 -12.36 8.69
N ASN A 63 -11.10 -13.20 9.66
CA ASN A 63 -10.57 -14.56 9.78
C ASN A 63 -11.44 -15.52 8.98
N GLY A 64 -10.93 -16.04 7.89
CA GLY A 64 -11.68 -16.93 7.00
C GLY A 64 -10.95 -18.25 6.78
N ILE A 65 -11.64 -19.38 7.01
CA ILE A 65 -11.05 -20.70 6.78
C ILE A 65 -10.74 -20.97 5.31
N ALA A 66 -9.95 -22.01 5.06
CA ALA A 66 -9.63 -22.47 3.71
C ALA A 66 -10.92 -22.70 2.88
N GLY A 67 -10.98 -22.08 1.71
CA GLY A 67 -12.13 -22.21 0.81
C GLY A 67 -13.39 -21.43 1.21
N SER A 68 -13.32 -20.53 2.20
CA SER A 68 -14.45 -19.65 2.57
C SER A 68 -14.73 -18.53 1.56
N GLY A 69 -13.90 -18.39 0.52
CA GLY A 69 -14.07 -17.41 -0.53
C GLY A 69 -13.50 -16.03 -0.19
N LYS A 70 -12.51 -15.94 0.71
CA LYS A 70 -11.81 -14.68 1.10
C LYS A 70 -11.51 -13.77 -0.10
N THR A 71 -10.83 -14.32 -1.09
CA THR A 71 -10.46 -13.61 -2.32
C THR A 71 -11.67 -13.07 -3.09
N SER A 72 -12.75 -13.85 -3.17
CA SER A 72 -13.99 -13.41 -3.84
C SER A 72 -14.65 -12.27 -3.05
N VAL A 73 -14.68 -12.36 -1.73
CA VAL A 73 -15.19 -11.32 -0.83
C VAL A 73 -14.37 -10.03 -0.98
N LEU A 74 -13.05 -10.15 -1.06
CA LEU A 74 -12.15 -9.02 -1.27
C LEU A 74 -12.46 -8.27 -2.57
N LEU A 75 -12.58 -8.98 -3.69
CA LEU A 75 -12.87 -8.37 -4.99
C LEU A 75 -14.28 -7.74 -5.02
N GLN A 76 -15.26 -8.39 -4.40
CA GLN A 76 -16.60 -7.84 -4.28
C GLN A 76 -16.65 -6.62 -3.35
N ARG A 77 -15.85 -6.58 -2.28
CA ARG A 77 -15.71 -5.38 -1.45
C ARG A 77 -15.14 -4.22 -2.25
N ILE A 78 -14.10 -4.44 -3.06
CA ILE A 78 -13.54 -3.41 -3.94
C ILE A 78 -14.62 -2.90 -4.91
N ALA A 79 -15.33 -3.80 -5.60
CA ALA A 79 -16.40 -3.42 -6.52
C ALA A 79 -17.52 -2.66 -5.79
N PHE A 80 -17.90 -3.09 -4.59
CA PHE A 80 -18.90 -2.40 -3.77
C PHE A 80 -18.45 -1.00 -3.37
N LEU A 81 -17.17 -0.80 -2.99
CA LEU A 81 -16.62 0.50 -2.64
C LEU A 81 -16.66 1.46 -3.85
N PHE A 82 -16.18 1.01 -5.02
CA PHE A 82 -16.23 1.82 -6.24
C PHE A 82 -17.66 2.17 -6.66
N TYR A 83 -18.58 1.22 -6.55
CA TYR A 83 -19.99 1.49 -6.83
C TYR A 83 -20.61 2.48 -5.85
N ARG A 84 -20.38 2.29 -4.54
CA ARG A 84 -20.95 3.14 -3.48
C ARG A 84 -20.42 4.57 -3.58
N GLU A 85 -19.15 4.73 -3.88
CA GLU A 85 -18.44 6.00 -3.89
C GLU A 85 -18.01 6.45 -5.29
N ARG A 86 -18.71 6.00 -6.32
CA ARG A 86 -18.36 6.22 -7.74
C ARG A 86 -18.12 7.68 -8.15
N GLU A 87 -18.60 8.66 -7.37
CA GLU A 87 -18.43 10.08 -7.65
C GLU A 87 -17.17 10.65 -6.96
N THR A 88 -16.61 9.94 -5.99
CA THR A 88 -15.54 10.47 -5.12
C THR A 88 -14.34 9.55 -4.96
N LEU A 89 -14.45 8.27 -5.28
CA LEU A 89 -13.39 7.28 -5.14
C LEU A 89 -12.82 6.91 -6.52
N THR A 90 -11.52 7.14 -6.67
CA THR A 90 -10.78 6.80 -7.88
C THR A 90 -9.90 5.55 -7.66
N PRO A 91 -9.56 4.80 -8.73
CA PRO A 91 -8.80 3.56 -8.60
C PRO A 91 -7.43 3.73 -7.92
N ASP A 92 -6.77 4.87 -8.09
CA ASP A 92 -5.49 5.21 -7.46
C ASP A 92 -5.60 5.48 -5.95
N GLN A 93 -6.81 5.61 -5.43
CA GLN A 93 -7.10 5.76 -4.00
C GLN A 93 -7.33 4.41 -3.29
N VAL A 94 -7.35 3.31 -4.02
CA VAL A 94 -7.51 1.96 -3.50
C VAL A 94 -6.26 1.15 -3.78
N THR A 95 -5.64 0.61 -2.73
CA THR A 95 -4.43 -0.20 -2.83
C THR A 95 -4.71 -1.61 -2.32
N LEU A 96 -4.32 -2.60 -3.10
CA LEU A 96 -4.46 -4.01 -2.76
C LEU A 96 -3.08 -4.67 -2.65
N PHE A 97 -2.82 -5.28 -1.51
CA PHE A 97 -1.64 -6.10 -1.28
C PHE A 97 -1.99 -7.58 -1.43
N THR A 98 -1.20 -8.29 -2.23
CA THR A 98 -1.36 -9.72 -2.53
C THR A 98 -0.06 -10.48 -2.27
N PRO A 99 -0.12 -11.78 -1.94
CA PRO A 99 1.08 -12.56 -1.65
C PRO A 99 1.95 -12.84 -2.89
N ASN A 100 1.40 -12.75 -4.10
CA ASN A 100 2.14 -12.98 -5.34
C ASN A 100 1.53 -12.24 -6.54
N SER A 101 2.37 -12.00 -7.57
CA SER A 101 1.99 -11.28 -8.78
C SER A 101 1.05 -12.06 -9.73
N VAL A 102 0.93 -13.37 -9.59
CA VAL A 102 0.01 -14.18 -10.41
C VAL A 102 -1.44 -13.78 -10.11
N PHE A 103 -1.70 -13.39 -8.89
CA PHE A 103 -3.02 -12.92 -8.46
C PHE A 103 -3.43 -11.61 -9.14
N GLN A 104 -2.47 -10.76 -9.50
CA GLN A 104 -2.75 -9.54 -10.25
C GLN A 104 -3.46 -9.82 -11.58
N SER A 105 -2.97 -10.80 -12.34
CA SER A 105 -3.63 -11.19 -13.62
C SER A 105 -5.09 -11.67 -13.43
N TYR A 106 -5.40 -12.24 -12.28
CA TYR A 106 -6.78 -12.61 -11.94
C TYR A 106 -7.64 -11.38 -11.64
N ILE A 107 -7.12 -10.42 -10.88
CA ILE A 107 -7.80 -9.15 -10.58
C ILE A 107 -8.07 -8.37 -11.85
N ASP A 108 -7.08 -8.27 -12.75
CA ASP A 108 -7.15 -7.55 -14.02
C ASP A 108 -8.26 -8.07 -14.95
N THR A 109 -8.72 -9.29 -14.73
CA THR A 109 -9.82 -9.88 -15.50
C THR A 109 -11.17 -9.82 -14.78
N VAL A 110 -11.18 -9.92 -13.45
CA VAL A 110 -12.41 -10.04 -12.66
C VAL A 110 -13.06 -8.70 -12.40
N LEU A 111 -12.32 -7.67 -11.94
CA LEU A 111 -12.89 -6.35 -11.65
C LEU A 111 -13.51 -5.67 -12.87
N PRO A 112 -12.86 -5.63 -14.07
CA PRO A 112 -13.52 -5.12 -15.26
C PRO A 112 -14.79 -5.89 -15.65
N SER A 113 -14.84 -7.20 -15.37
CA SER A 113 -16.05 -7.99 -15.61
C SER A 113 -17.18 -7.69 -14.63
N LEU A 114 -16.88 -7.07 -13.48
CA LEU A 114 -17.85 -6.49 -12.55
C LEU A 114 -18.23 -5.04 -12.92
N GLY A 115 -17.63 -4.48 -13.98
CA GLY A 115 -17.89 -3.12 -14.46
C GLY A 115 -17.04 -2.04 -13.78
N GLU A 116 -16.00 -2.44 -13.05
CA GLU A 116 -15.17 -1.52 -12.25
C GLU A 116 -13.73 -1.46 -12.77
N SER A 117 -13.04 -0.39 -12.45
CA SER A 117 -11.62 -0.20 -12.76
C SER A 117 -10.74 -0.94 -11.76
N ASN A 118 -9.52 -1.30 -12.19
CA ASN A 118 -8.57 -1.96 -11.30
C ASN A 118 -7.94 -0.98 -10.32
N PRO A 119 -7.82 -1.34 -9.02
CA PRO A 119 -7.06 -0.60 -8.03
C PRO A 119 -5.55 -0.73 -8.29
N GLN A 120 -4.74 -0.04 -7.49
CA GLN A 120 -3.31 -0.31 -7.43
C GLN A 120 -3.07 -1.65 -6.75
N VAL A 121 -2.35 -2.57 -7.41
CA VAL A 121 -2.07 -3.91 -6.89
C VAL A 121 -0.58 -4.10 -6.71
N PHE A 122 -0.16 -4.49 -5.51
CA PHE A 122 1.24 -4.71 -5.16
C PHE A 122 1.44 -6.04 -4.44
N THR A 123 2.57 -6.68 -4.70
CA THR A 123 3.22 -7.49 -3.68
C THR A 123 4.04 -6.58 -2.75
N TRP A 124 4.50 -7.09 -1.61
CA TRP A 124 5.40 -6.32 -0.75
C TRP A 124 6.67 -5.87 -1.51
N ASP A 125 7.25 -6.73 -2.33
CA ASP A 125 8.47 -6.42 -3.08
C ASP A 125 8.19 -5.39 -4.20
N ASP A 126 7.04 -5.45 -4.86
CA ASP A 126 6.63 -4.44 -5.85
C ASP A 126 6.43 -3.07 -5.20
N PHE A 127 5.80 -3.03 -4.03
CA PHE A 127 5.62 -1.80 -3.25
C PHE A 127 6.97 -1.19 -2.85
N MET A 128 7.92 -2.01 -2.38
CA MET A 128 9.26 -1.54 -2.06
C MET A 128 10.02 -1.05 -3.31
N ARG A 129 9.80 -1.68 -4.45
CA ARG A 129 10.38 -1.26 -5.73
C ARG A 129 9.82 0.07 -6.22
N ASP A 130 8.51 0.26 -6.10
CA ASP A 130 7.83 1.52 -6.44
C ASP A 130 8.36 2.68 -5.60
N LEU A 131 8.69 2.43 -4.34
CA LEU A 131 9.34 3.40 -3.46
C LEU A 131 10.86 3.56 -3.68
N GLY A 132 11.45 2.82 -4.65
CA GLY A 132 12.90 2.85 -4.91
C GLY A 132 13.75 2.16 -3.83
N LEU A 133 13.18 1.19 -3.11
CA LEU A 133 13.81 0.52 -1.95
C LEU A 133 14.19 -0.96 -2.21
N SER A 134 14.03 -1.45 -3.43
CA SER A 134 14.22 -2.88 -3.78
C SER A 134 15.62 -3.42 -3.50
N GLU A 135 16.66 -2.58 -3.57
CA GLU A 135 18.05 -2.99 -3.33
C GLU A 135 18.39 -3.16 -1.84
N ARG A 136 17.49 -2.80 -0.92
CA ARG A 136 17.75 -2.77 0.53
C ARG A 136 17.44 -4.09 1.27
N GLY A 137 17.33 -5.19 0.55
CA GLY A 137 17.04 -6.51 1.12
C GLY A 137 15.56 -6.71 1.45
N SER A 138 15.02 -7.82 0.96
CA SER A 138 13.67 -8.28 1.31
C SER A 138 13.67 -8.96 2.68
N GLY A 139 12.58 -8.86 3.39
CA GLY A 139 12.22 -9.29 4.75
C GLY A 139 12.86 -10.50 5.46
N ALA A 140 13.83 -11.17 4.88
CA ALA A 140 14.51 -12.32 5.51
C ALA A 140 15.30 -11.99 6.81
N GLY A 141 15.34 -10.71 7.20
CA GLY A 141 16.00 -10.23 8.42
C GLY A 141 15.17 -9.22 9.19
N ASP A 142 13.87 -9.08 8.87
CA ASP A 142 12.98 -8.16 9.55
C ASP A 142 12.79 -8.58 11.01
N ASN A 143 13.25 -7.72 11.92
CA ASN A 143 13.07 -7.89 13.35
C ASN A 143 12.19 -6.76 13.89
N PRO A 144 11.02 -7.05 14.49
CA PRO A 144 10.16 -6.04 15.11
C PRO A 144 10.88 -5.18 16.14
N ASP A 145 11.81 -5.78 16.92
CA ASP A 145 12.61 -5.07 17.91
C ASP A 145 13.45 -3.95 17.29
N SER A 146 13.82 -4.05 16.01
CA SER A 146 14.57 -3.01 15.32
C SER A 146 13.74 -1.75 15.10
N LEU A 147 12.43 -1.88 14.86
CA LEU A 147 11.53 -0.73 14.71
C LEU A 147 11.38 0.01 16.04
N GLU A 148 11.23 -0.72 17.16
CA GLU A 148 11.19 -0.12 18.49
C GLU A 148 12.52 0.54 18.86
N ALA A 149 13.64 -0.08 18.46
CA ALA A 149 14.97 0.51 18.66
C ALA A 149 15.15 1.81 17.87
N LEU A 150 14.60 1.90 16.65
CA LEU A 150 14.56 3.11 15.85
C LEU A 150 13.75 4.22 16.54
N GLU A 151 12.55 3.91 17.06
CA GLU A 151 11.72 4.87 17.81
C GLU A 151 12.45 5.39 19.04
N ARG A 152 12.99 4.50 19.85
CA ARG A 152 13.73 4.87 21.07
C ARG A 152 14.99 5.66 20.75
N GLY A 153 15.71 5.27 19.68
CA GLY A 153 16.95 5.92 19.25
C GLY A 153 16.77 7.32 18.68
N LEU A 154 15.56 7.64 18.14
CA LEU A 154 15.24 8.99 17.70
C LEU A 154 15.03 9.97 18.86
N ALA A 155 14.57 9.47 20.01
CA ALA A 155 14.39 10.30 21.19
C ALA A 155 15.76 10.80 21.71
N GLY A 156 16.05 12.08 21.51
CA GLY A 156 17.33 12.69 21.91
C GLY A 156 18.45 12.56 20.88
N LEU A 157 18.15 12.11 19.65
CA LEU A 157 19.13 12.06 18.58
C LEU A 157 19.53 13.47 18.13
N THR A 158 20.83 13.73 18.07
CA THR A 158 21.39 14.92 17.47
C THR A 158 21.90 14.60 16.06
N LEU A 159 21.49 15.40 15.08
CA LEU A 159 21.94 15.27 13.70
C LEU A 159 23.23 16.06 13.50
N GLY A 160 24.18 15.47 12.80
CA GLY A 160 25.45 16.09 12.45
C GLY A 160 25.56 16.37 10.95
N ASP A 161 26.62 17.09 10.54
CA ASP A 161 26.86 17.47 9.14
C ASP A 161 26.78 16.30 8.15
N GLY A 162 27.22 15.12 8.58
CA GLY A 162 27.19 13.93 7.76
C GLY A 162 25.81 13.34 7.51
N ASP A 163 24.77 13.78 8.24
CA ASP A 163 23.39 13.28 8.11
C ASP A 163 22.61 14.01 7.01
N PHE A 164 23.23 15.00 6.38
CA PHE A 164 22.62 15.82 5.33
C PHE A 164 23.30 15.64 3.99
N ARG A 165 22.53 15.82 2.90
CA ARG A 165 23.01 15.83 1.52
C ARG A 165 22.73 17.19 0.89
N GLU A 166 23.52 17.51 -0.14
CA GLU A 166 23.23 18.61 -1.03
C GLU A 166 21.98 18.34 -1.88
N ILE A 167 21.29 19.40 -2.30
CA ILE A 167 20.21 19.32 -3.28
C ILE A 167 20.82 19.66 -4.64
N ARG A 168 20.80 18.67 -5.54
CA ARG A 168 21.31 18.78 -6.90
C ARG A 168 20.34 18.25 -7.93
N VAL A 169 20.36 18.86 -9.11
CA VAL A 169 19.62 18.39 -10.28
C VAL A 169 20.64 18.25 -11.43
N GLY A 170 20.80 17.04 -11.93
CA GLY A 170 21.90 16.73 -12.85
C GLY A 170 23.25 17.06 -12.22
N ASP A 171 24.08 17.83 -12.93
CA ASP A 171 25.40 18.28 -12.45
C ASP A 171 25.34 19.56 -11.62
N THR A 172 24.18 20.23 -11.56
CA THR A 172 24.05 21.53 -10.86
C THR A 172 23.72 21.33 -9.38
N VAL A 173 24.60 21.84 -8.51
CA VAL A 173 24.32 21.90 -7.05
C VAL A 173 23.57 23.20 -6.75
N LEU A 174 22.30 23.05 -6.36
CA LEU A 174 21.43 24.18 -6.01
C LEU A 174 21.63 24.61 -4.56
N LEU A 175 21.65 23.66 -3.61
CA LEU A 175 21.98 23.92 -2.21
C LEU A 175 23.04 22.93 -1.76
N LYS A 176 24.17 23.45 -1.24
CA LYS A 176 25.28 22.66 -0.70
C LYS A 176 24.87 21.98 0.62
N ALA A 177 25.48 20.84 0.96
CA ALA A 177 25.22 20.12 2.21
C ALA A 177 25.31 21.01 3.45
N GLY A 178 26.35 21.90 3.56
CA GLY A 178 26.47 22.85 4.65
C GLY A 178 25.33 23.89 4.75
N GLN A 179 24.70 24.23 3.62
CA GLN A 179 23.51 25.09 3.62
C GLN A 179 22.28 24.32 4.14
N VAL A 180 22.18 23.03 3.82
CA VAL A 180 21.13 22.15 4.36
C VAL A 180 21.30 21.97 5.86
N THR A 181 22.54 21.65 6.33
CA THR A 181 22.87 21.55 7.76
C THR A 181 22.51 22.84 8.50
N SER A 182 22.89 24.00 7.97
CA SER A 182 22.56 25.27 8.62
C SER A 182 21.09 25.63 8.62
N ALA A 183 20.28 25.09 7.67
CA ALA A 183 18.83 25.18 7.72
C ALA A 183 18.26 24.32 8.83
N ALA A 184 18.72 23.07 8.94
CA ALA A 184 18.29 22.12 9.96
C ALA A 184 18.64 22.61 11.39
N ALA A 185 19.83 23.16 11.60
CA ALA A 185 20.28 23.67 12.88
C ALA A 185 19.34 24.73 13.50
N LYS A 186 18.63 25.52 12.69
CA LYS A 186 17.64 26.48 13.18
C LYS A 186 16.51 25.83 13.99
N PHE A 187 16.23 24.56 13.74
CA PHE A 187 15.08 23.85 14.27
C PHE A 187 15.44 22.67 15.19
N GLU A 188 16.69 22.51 15.55
CA GLU A 188 17.20 21.44 16.44
C GLU A 188 16.39 21.29 17.74
N ARG A 189 15.90 22.41 18.29
CA ARG A 189 15.08 22.43 19.53
C ARG A 189 13.83 21.57 19.48
N PHE A 190 13.33 21.21 18.30
CA PHE A 190 12.15 20.38 18.14
C PHE A 190 12.45 18.88 18.20
N GLY A 191 13.73 18.50 18.22
CA GLY A 191 14.16 17.11 18.07
C GLY A 191 13.85 16.57 16.67
N VAL A 192 14.27 15.34 16.39
CA VAL A 192 14.10 14.70 15.08
C VAL A 192 12.68 14.11 14.98
N CYS A 193 11.76 14.84 14.35
CA CYS A 193 10.35 14.49 14.26
C CYS A 193 9.69 15.13 13.01
N PRO A 194 8.44 14.79 12.66
CA PRO A 194 7.76 15.36 11.49
C PRO A 194 7.68 16.88 11.49
N ARG A 195 7.52 17.51 12.66
CA ARG A 195 7.51 18.98 12.79
C ARG A 195 8.85 19.60 12.43
N PHE A 196 9.94 19.00 12.91
CA PHE A 196 11.30 19.41 12.53
C PHE A 196 11.47 19.33 11.01
N SER A 197 11.12 18.20 10.41
CA SER A 197 11.22 17.98 8.97
C SER A 197 10.42 19.00 8.15
N SER A 198 9.19 19.29 8.55
CA SER A 198 8.35 20.31 7.89
C SER A 198 9.02 21.69 7.91
N LEU A 199 9.49 22.14 9.07
CA LEU A 199 10.14 23.46 9.19
C LEU A 199 11.46 23.56 8.40
N VAL A 200 12.21 22.45 8.34
CA VAL A 200 13.42 22.40 7.51
C VAL A 200 13.07 22.47 6.03
N LYS A 201 12.02 21.76 5.57
CA LYS A 201 11.55 21.84 4.19
C LYS A 201 11.19 23.27 3.79
N ASP A 202 10.39 23.97 4.61
CA ASP A 202 9.99 25.36 4.37
C ASP A 202 11.22 26.26 4.20
N GLU A 203 12.21 26.15 5.11
CA GLU A 203 13.45 26.91 5.01
C GLU A 203 14.28 26.54 3.76
N LEU A 204 14.27 25.25 3.34
CA LEU A 204 14.98 24.81 2.14
C LEU A 204 14.33 25.34 0.86
N HIS A 205 12.99 25.38 0.80
CA HIS A 205 12.26 26.02 -0.31
C HIS A 205 12.60 27.49 -0.41
N ASP A 206 12.58 28.24 0.71
CA ASP A 206 12.96 29.64 0.75
C ASP A 206 14.43 29.87 0.29
N ARG A 207 15.34 28.97 0.64
CA ARG A 207 16.75 29.05 0.19
C ARG A 207 16.88 28.72 -1.29
N LEU A 208 16.15 27.74 -1.77
CA LEU A 208 16.12 27.38 -3.19
C LEU A 208 15.62 28.57 -4.03
N ASP A 209 14.50 29.17 -3.65
CA ASP A 209 13.93 30.32 -4.34
C ASP A 209 14.90 31.52 -4.40
N ARG A 210 15.58 31.80 -3.28
CA ARG A 210 16.63 32.85 -3.23
C ARG A 210 17.83 32.51 -4.12
N ARG A 211 18.19 31.23 -4.19
CA ARG A 211 19.27 30.75 -5.07
C ARG A 211 18.91 30.89 -6.53
N LEU A 212 17.70 30.46 -6.92
CA LEU A 212 17.22 30.62 -8.31
C LEU A 212 17.09 32.10 -8.71
N ALA A 213 16.59 32.95 -7.81
CA ALA A 213 16.52 34.39 -8.05
C ALA A 213 17.91 35.04 -8.22
N THR A 214 18.94 34.50 -7.54
CA THR A 214 20.31 34.97 -7.73
C THR A 214 20.90 34.47 -9.05
N MET A 215 20.66 33.21 -9.42
CA MET A 215 21.10 32.63 -10.69
C MET A 215 20.43 33.32 -11.88
N ALA A 216 19.16 33.73 -11.75
CA ALA A 216 18.42 34.46 -12.79
C ALA A 216 19.04 35.80 -13.21
N LYS A 217 19.99 36.32 -12.44
CA LYS A 217 20.73 37.55 -12.77
C LYS A 217 22.04 37.29 -13.52
N SER A 218 22.39 36.02 -13.75
CA SER A 218 23.63 35.64 -14.43
C SER A 218 23.49 35.79 -15.96
N ALA A 219 24.52 36.36 -16.60
CA ALA A 219 24.57 36.43 -18.04
C ALA A 219 24.51 35.07 -18.74
N ASP A 220 25.17 34.06 -18.14
CA ASP A 220 25.18 32.70 -18.68
C ASP A 220 23.77 32.09 -18.74
N VAL A 221 22.93 32.35 -17.71
CA VAL A 221 21.53 31.90 -17.67
C VAL A 221 20.68 32.66 -18.72
N HIS A 222 20.95 33.96 -18.90
CA HIS A 222 20.25 34.72 -19.93
C HIS A 222 20.60 34.19 -21.32
N GLU A 223 21.89 33.93 -21.60
CA GLU A 223 22.32 33.38 -22.89
C GLU A 223 21.70 32.00 -23.14
N GLU A 224 21.74 31.10 -22.12
CA GLU A 224 21.16 29.78 -22.19
C GLU A 224 19.65 29.87 -22.52
N MET A 225 18.88 30.67 -21.77
CA MET A 225 17.45 30.84 -21.94
C MET A 225 17.10 31.42 -23.34
N LEU A 226 17.84 32.43 -23.78
CA LEU A 226 17.59 33.07 -25.10
C LEU A 226 18.07 32.20 -26.27
N SER A 227 18.91 31.19 -26.04
CA SER A 227 19.34 30.23 -27.06
C SER A 227 18.33 29.12 -27.31
N LEU A 228 17.27 29.00 -26.50
CA LEU A 228 16.21 28.00 -26.68
C LEU A 228 15.52 28.19 -28.02
N GLY A 229 15.26 27.11 -28.74
CA GLY A 229 14.46 27.12 -29.97
C GLY A 229 13.02 27.53 -29.69
N ILE A 230 12.32 27.99 -30.75
CA ILE A 230 10.92 28.42 -30.63
C ILE A 230 10.02 27.34 -30.06
N GLU A 231 10.24 26.07 -30.47
CA GLU A 231 9.47 24.92 -29.98
C GLU A 231 9.71 24.68 -28.50
N GLU A 232 10.97 24.76 -28.04
CA GLU A 232 11.36 24.61 -26.63
C GLU A 232 10.80 25.75 -25.76
N GLN A 233 10.78 27.00 -26.29
CA GLN A 233 10.16 28.14 -25.60
C GLN A 233 8.66 27.90 -25.40
N ILE A 234 7.95 27.48 -26.46
CA ILE A 234 6.51 27.23 -26.40
C ILE A 234 6.20 26.05 -25.44
N GLU A 235 6.99 24.98 -25.48
CA GLU A 235 6.83 23.85 -24.57
C GLU A 235 7.04 24.27 -23.10
N MET A 236 8.05 25.10 -22.84
CA MET A 236 8.43 25.47 -21.47
C MET A 236 7.58 26.62 -20.92
N PHE A 237 7.32 27.67 -21.70
CA PHE A 237 6.64 28.88 -21.24
C PHE A 237 5.18 29.00 -21.73
N GLY A 238 4.75 28.13 -22.64
CA GLY A 238 3.46 28.25 -23.33
C GLY A 238 3.43 29.31 -24.46
N GLU A 239 4.50 30.14 -24.60
CA GLU A 239 4.64 31.20 -25.59
C GLU A 239 6.12 31.45 -25.91
N THR A 240 6.39 32.22 -26.95
CA THR A 240 7.75 32.70 -27.26
C THR A 240 8.12 33.89 -26.40
N ILE A 241 9.34 33.90 -25.86
CA ILE A 241 9.85 34.96 -25.00
C ILE A 241 10.65 35.97 -25.82
N ASN A 242 10.40 37.27 -25.61
CA ASN A 242 11.17 38.34 -26.20
C ASN A 242 11.27 39.55 -25.22
N PRO A 243 12.08 39.41 -24.16
CA PRO A 243 12.18 40.45 -23.14
C PRO A 243 12.73 41.76 -23.71
N LEU A 244 12.07 42.88 -23.37
CA LEU A 244 12.37 44.20 -23.89
C LEU A 244 13.46 44.92 -23.10
N ASP A 245 13.64 44.56 -21.84
CA ASP A 245 14.63 45.16 -20.96
C ASP A 245 15.29 44.14 -20.02
N GLU A 246 16.25 44.58 -19.21
CA GLU A 246 16.98 43.75 -18.26
C GLU A 246 16.04 43.18 -17.15
N ALA A 247 15.04 43.94 -16.72
CA ALA A 247 14.13 43.49 -15.68
C ALA A 247 13.22 42.35 -16.18
N GLU A 248 12.70 42.48 -17.40
CA GLU A 248 11.94 41.42 -18.08
C GLU A 248 12.84 40.19 -18.34
N THR A 249 14.09 40.40 -18.77
CA THR A 249 15.05 39.29 -18.96
C THR A 249 15.26 38.50 -17.67
N VAL A 250 15.48 39.20 -16.55
CA VAL A 250 15.63 38.53 -15.23
C VAL A 250 14.34 37.84 -14.80
N ALA A 251 13.17 38.42 -15.09
CA ALA A 251 11.88 37.79 -14.79
C ALA A 251 11.68 36.47 -15.57
N CYS A 252 11.91 36.53 -16.90
CA CYS A 252 11.88 35.32 -17.75
C CYS A 252 12.90 34.27 -17.33
N ALA A 253 14.14 34.70 -17.00
CA ALA A 253 15.19 33.79 -16.52
C ALA A 253 14.82 33.13 -15.18
N ARG A 254 14.10 33.83 -14.30
CA ARG A 254 13.61 33.26 -13.06
C ARG A 254 12.54 32.18 -13.32
N GLU A 255 11.64 32.43 -14.25
CA GLU A 255 10.63 31.45 -14.67
C GLU A 255 11.28 30.23 -15.32
N TYR A 256 12.22 30.46 -16.24
CA TYR A 256 13.03 29.41 -16.83
C TYR A 256 13.69 28.50 -15.80
N LEU A 257 14.35 29.08 -14.81
CA LEU A 257 15.03 28.31 -13.77
C LEU A 257 14.06 27.54 -12.87
N LYS A 258 12.86 28.08 -12.58
CA LYS A 258 11.82 27.37 -11.83
C LYS A 258 11.36 26.14 -12.57
N LEU A 259 11.03 26.25 -13.85
CA LEU A 259 10.59 25.13 -14.68
C LEU A 259 11.71 24.09 -14.83
N ARG A 260 12.93 24.53 -15.12
CA ARG A 260 14.10 23.66 -15.26
C ARG A 260 14.45 22.87 -13.99
N TYR A 261 14.28 23.46 -12.84
CA TYR A 261 14.66 22.90 -11.54
C TYR A 261 13.45 22.54 -10.65
N ASP A 262 12.28 22.39 -11.24
CA ASP A 262 11.03 22.03 -10.53
C ASP A 262 11.20 20.77 -9.67
N ILE A 263 11.90 19.77 -10.20
CA ILE A 263 12.24 18.52 -9.47
C ILE A 263 12.99 18.75 -8.15
N ALA A 264 13.65 19.92 -7.99
CA ALA A 264 14.36 20.24 -6.73
C ALA A 264 13.38 20.44 -5.58
N HIS A 265 12.19 20.96 -5.84
CA HIS A 265 11.12 21.08 -4.85
C HIS A 265 10.63 19.70 -4.42
N ASP A 266 10.50 18.76 -5.36
CA ASP A 266 10.16 17.37 -5.06
C ASP A 266 11.23 16.66 -4.21
N LEU A 267 12.52 16.90 -4.49
CA LEU A 267 13.62 16.36 -3.68
C LEU A 267 13.56 16.87 -2.23
N ILE A 268 13.17 18.15 -2.04
CA ILE A 268 12.95 18.71 -0.71
C ILE A 268 11.76 18.03 -0.04
N GLU A 269 10.63 17.92 -0.72
CA GLU A 269 9.41 17.31 -0.20
C GLU A 269 9.60 15.83 0.16
N ARG A 270 10.32 15.08 -0.66
CA ARG A 270 10.67 13.69 -0.38
C ARG A 270 11.69 13.54 0.73
N ALA A 271 12.25 14.63 1.24
CA ALA A 271 13.33 14.66 2.22
C ALA A 271 14.58 13.87 1.76
N ASP A 272 14.96 14.01 0.48
CA ASP A 272 16.15 13.37 -0.08
C ASP A 272 17.46 14.06 0.38
N TRP A 273 17.33 15.24 0.97
CA TRP A 273 18.39 15.98 1.65
C TRP A 273 18.84 15.32 2.96
N LEU A 274 18.11 14.32 3.48
CA LEU A 274 18.40 13.61 4.73
C LEU A 274 18.96 12.20 4.44
N ARG A 275 20.05 11.84 5.09
CA ARG A 275 20.66 10.50 5.01
C ARG A 275 20.03 9.54 6.01
N VAL A 276 18.80 9.12 5.72
CA VAL A 276 18.03 8.20 6.56
C VAL A 276 18.79 6.89 6.83
N ASP A 277 19.46 6.36 5.80
CA ASP A 277 20.34 5.19 5.92
C ASP A 277 21.40 5.34 7.00
N ARG A 278 22.15 6.45 6.97
CA ARG A 278 23.22 6.72 7.95
C ARG A 278 22.68 6.89 9.36
N ILE A 279 21.57 7.59 9.50
CA ILE A 279 20.90 7.78 10.79
C ILE A 279 20.47 6.44 11.38
N GLY A 280 19.80 5.60 10.60
CA GLY A 280 19.32 4.29 11.05
C GLY A 280 20.47 3.32 11.36
N MET A 281 21.52 3.27 10.51
CA MET A 281 22.71 2.47 10.79
C MET A 281 23.36 2.85 12.11
N ARG A 282 23.42 4.17 12.43
CA ARG A 282 23.96 4.67 13.70
C ARG A 282 23.09 4.25 14.89
N ILE A 283 21.77 4.32 14.77
CA ILE A 283 20.83 3.94 15.84
C ILE A 283 20.90 2.43 16.10
N LEU A 284 20.89 1.61 15.03
CA LEU A 284 20.84 0.16 15.14
C LEU A 284 22.21 -0.51 15.30
N GLY A 285 23.32 0.22 15.12
CA GLY A 285 24.67 -0.35 15.11
C GLY A 285 24.92 -1.33 13.96
N LYS A 286 24.23 -1.18 12.83
CA LYS A 286 24.30 -2.06 11.65
C LYS A 286 25.04 -1.40 10.49
N GLN A 287 25.47 -2.21 9.50
CA GLN A 287 26.12 -1.72 8.27
C GLN A 287 25.13 -1.38 7.15
N GLY A 288 23.83 -1.71 7.31
CA GLY A 288 22.77 -1.44 6.36
C GLY A 288 21.39 -1.55 7.02
N LEU A 289 20.37 -1.01 6.38
CA LEU A 289 18.98 -1.11 6.78
C LEU A 289 18.21 -1.98 5.79
N THR A 290 17.23 -2.74 6.27
CA THR A 290 16.22 -3.32 5.39
C THR A 290 15.33 -2.22 4.81
N GLY A 291 14.62 -2.50 3.72
CA GLY A 291 13.67 -1.54 3.13
C GLY A 291 12.60 -1.10 4.14
N ALA A 292 12.11 -2.03 4.94
CA ALA A 292 11.13 -1.76 5.98
C ALA A 292 11.68 -0.84 7.09
N GLU A 293 12.87 -1.12 7.60
CA GLU A 293 13.55 -0.28 8.61
C GLU A 293 13.79 1.15 8.08
N TRP A 294 14.24 1.26 6.83
CA TRP A 294 14.48 2.56 6.20
C TRP A 294 13.19 3.35 6.02
N LEU A 295 12.14 2.72 5.48
CA LEU A 295 10.86 3.38 5.28
C LEU A 295 10.24 3.80 6.61
N TYR A 296 10.29 2.90 7.60
CA TYR A 296 9.78 3.20 8.94
C TYR A 296 10.47 4.41 9.56
N LEU A 297 11.81 4.44 9.53
CA LEU A 297 12.60 5.56 10.05
C LEU A 297 12.27 6.86 9.29
N LYS A 298 12.15 6.80 7.96
CA LYS A 298 11.76 7.95 7.15
C LYS A 298 10.39 8.48 7.56
N LEU A 299 9.40 7.60 7.78
CA LEU A 299 8.07 7.98 8.27
C LEU A 299 8.11 8.66 9.64
N LEU A 300 8.91 8.13 10.57
CA LEU A 300 9.06 8.72 11.91
C LEU A 300 9.65 10.14 11.85
N ILE A 301 10.63 10.36 10.99
CA ILE A 301 11.31 11.65 10.89
C ILE A 301 10.47 12.66 10.09
N THR A 302 9.88 12.23 8.98
CA THR A 302 9.28 13.15 8.01
C THR A 302 7.77 13.24 8.08
N GLY A 303 7.10 12.23 8.61
CA GLY A 303 5.65 12.10 8.53
C GLY A 303 5.11 11.94 7.10
N ASN A 304 5.98 11.63 6.12
CA ASN A 304 5.60 11.47 4.71
C ASN A 304 4.86 10.17 4.49
N SER A 305 3.59 10.12 4.84
CA SER A 305 2.66 9.01 4.60
C SER A 305 1.89 9.22 3.29
N SER A 306 1.27 8.15 2.77
CA SER A 306 0.31 8.29 1.66
C SER A 306 -0.85 9.18 2.09
N LYS A 307 -1.14 10.21 1.30
CA LYS A 307 -2.24 11.14 1.55
C LYS A 307 -3.46 10.86 0.65
N ASN A 308 -3.21 10.19 -0.47
CA ASN A 308 -4.23 9.93 -1.49
C ASN A 308 -4.99 8.63 -1.26
N THR A 309 -4.34 7.60 -0.73
CA THR A 309 -4.95 6.29 -0.50
C THR A 309 -6.02 6.36 0.57
N ARG A 310 -7.23 5.92 0.23
CA ARG A 310 -8.40 5.88 1.12
C ARG A 310 -8.70 4.48 1.64
N TYR A 311 -8.43 3.46 0.85
CA TYR A 311 -8.65 2.06 1.21
C TYR A 311 -7.41 1.22 0.92
N VAL A 312 -7.03 0.41 1.89
CA VAL A 312 -5.96 -0.59 1.75
C VAL A 312 -6.55 -1.96 2.08
N LEU A 313 -6.43 -2.88 1.14
CA LEU A 313 -6.86 -4.25 1.32
C LEU A 313 -5.63 -5.15 1.31
N VAL A 314 -5.56 -6.10 2.23
CA VAL A 314 -4.46 -7.06 2.33
C VAL A 314 -5.02 -8.47 2.29
N ASP A 315 -4.67 -9.22 1.26
CA ASP A 315 -5.03 -10.64 1.16
C ASP A 315 -3.94 -11.51 1.79
N GLU A 316 -4.33 -12.64 2.37
CA GLU A 316 -3.47 -13.58 3.09
C GLU A 316 -2.58 -12.88 4.14
N VAL A 317 -3.19 -12.04 4.98
CA VAL A 317 -2.47 -11.20 5.95
C VAL A 317 -1.56 -12.00 6.89
N GLN A 318 -1.83 -13.29 7.14
CA GLN A 318 -1.00 -14.19 7.93
C GLN A 318 0.38 -14.46 7.30
N ASP A 319 0.59 -14.10 6.02
CA ASP A 319 1.89 -14.25 5.33
C ASP A 319 2.81 -13.03 5.52
N TYR A 320 2.31 -11.98 6.16
CA TYR A 320 3.08 -10.76 6.42
C TYR A 320 3.77 -10.77 7.79
N THR A 321 4.97 -10.22 7.85
CA THR A 321 5.69 -10.03 9.11
C THR A 321 5.10 -8.86 9.93
N GLN A 322 5.33 -8.86 11.25
CA GLN A 322 4.99 -7.73 12.10
C GLN A 322 5.58 -6.41 11.59
N THR A 323 6.83 -6.44 11.13
CA THR A 323 7.54 -5.28 10.57
C THR A 323 6.82 -4.74 9.35
N GLN A 324 6.46 -5.61 8.39
CA GLN A 324 5.73 -5.21 7.19
C GLN A 324 4.39 -4.56 7.53
N LEU A 325 3.58 -5.19 8.39
CA LEU A 325 2.28 -4.65 8.79
C LEU A 325 2.40 -3.34 9.57
N THR A 326 3.42 -3.20 10.44
CA THR A 326 3.69 -1.95 11.15
C THR A 326 4.04 -0.82 10.17
N VAL A 327 4.85 -1.11 9.15
CA VAL A 327 5.18 -0.13 8.11
C VAL A 327 3.96 0.25 7.30
N LEU A 328 3.15 -0.73 6.84
CA LEU A 328 1.93 -0.47 6.06
C LEU A 328 0.93 0.37 6.86
N SER A 329 0.68 0.01 8.13
CA SER A 329 -0.26 0.74 8.99
C SER A 329 0.14 2.20 9.20
N ARG A 330 1.44 2.50 9.27
CA ARG A 330 1.94 3.87 9.41
C ARG A 330 2.02 4.62 8.07
N TYR A 331 2.42 3.93 7.00
CA TYR A 331 2.49 4.55 5.67
C TYR A 331 1.11 4.97 5.16
N PHE A 332 0.10 4.14 5.40
CA PHE A 332 -1.29 4.39 5.04
C PHE A 332 -2.13 4.82 6.26
N SER A 333 -1.59 5.66 7.12
CA SER A 333 -2.19 6.02 8.42
C SER A 333 -3.58 6.67 8.35
N ARG A 334 -4.03 7.08 7.18
CA ARG A 334 -5.35 7.69 6.94
C ARG A 334 -6.31 6.79 6.19
N ALA A 335 -5.86 5.63 5.73
CA ALA A 335 -6.67 4.71 4.96
C ALA A 335 -7.50 3.81 5.87
N HIS A 336 -8.64 3.33 5.37
CA HIS A 336 -9.38 2.23 5.95
C HIS A 336 -8.74 0.92 5.52
N PHE A 337 -8.52 0.01 6.45
CA PHE A 337 -7.92 -1.29 6.17
C PHE A 337 -8.96 -2.40 6.16
N LEU A 338 -8.85 -3.30 5.17
CA LEU A 338 -9.48 -4.61 5.17
C LEU A 338 -8.38 -5.68 5.11
N LEU A 339 -8.25 -6.45 6.17
CA LEU A 339 -7.25 -7.50 6.31
C LEU A 339 -7.95 -8.85 6.26
N LEU A 340 -7.63 -9.67 5.26
CA LEU A 340 -8.18 -11.00 5.11
C LEU A 340 -7.08 -12.04 5.28
N GLY A 341 -7.36 -13.07 6.06
CA GLY A 341 -6.41 -14.15 6.29
C GLY A 341 -7.06 -15.38 6.92
N ASP A 342 -6.22 -16.35 7.20
CA ASP A 342 -6.57 -17.57 7.92
C ASP A 342 -5.52 -17.83 8.99
N GLU A 343 -5.93 -17.69 10.25
CA GLU A 343 -5.04 -17.85 11.40
C GLU A 343 -4.35 -19.23 11.42
N ASN A 344 -5.00 -20.25 10.87
CA ASN A 344 -4.52 -21.61 10.84
C ASN A 344 -3.68 -21.97 9.60
N GLN A 345 -3.49 -21.02 8.67
CA GLN A 345 -2.67 -21.19 7.45
C GLN A 345 -1.32 -20.45 7.51
N ALA A 346 -0.91 -19.91 8.64
CA ALA A 346 0.39 -19.28 8.81
C ALA A 346 1.51 -20.35 8.80
N ILE A 347 2.10 -20.59 7.63
CA ILE A 347 3.15 -21.62 7.46
C ILE A 347 4.56 -21.04 7.41
N ARG A 348 4.70 -19.72 7.32
CA ARG A 348 6.00 -19.04 7.25
C ARG A 348 6.45 -18.64 8.66
N PRO A 349 7.70 -18.96 9.06
CA PRO A 349 8.20 -18.51 10.34
C PRO A 349 8.37 -16.97 10.36
N GLY A 350 8.07 -16.36 11.49
CA GLY A 350 8.27 -14.91 11.68
C GLY A 350 7.14 -14.02 11.16
N THR A 351 6.04 -14.61 10.67
CA THR A 351 4.84 -13.86 10.31
C THR A 351 4.03 -13.44 11.55
N ALA A 352 3.20 -12.40 11.38
CA ALA A 352 2.40 -11.87 12.47
C ALA A 352 1.22 -12.79 12.82
N THR A 353 1.00 -13.03 14.10
CA THR A 353 -0.23 -13.66 14.59
C THR A 353 -1.40 -12.69 14.58
N PHE A 354 -2.64 -13.19 14.58
CA PHE A 354 -3.83 -12.32 14.60
C PHE A 354 -3.89 -11.38 15.82
N PRO A 355 -3.51 -11.80 17.05
CA PRO A 355 -3.37 -10.87 18.17
C PRO A 355 -2.35 -9.75 17.92
N GLN A 356 -1.21 -10.05 17.27
CA GLN A 356 -0.21 -9.04 16.92
C GLN A 356 -0.70 -8.09 15.83
N ILE A 357 -1.44 -8.59 14.85
CA ILE A 357 -2.10 -7.76 13.83
C ILE A 357 -3.07 -6.78 14.48
N ASP A 358 -3.92 -7.27 15.39
CA ASP A 358 -4.85 -6.45 16.17
C ASP A 358 -4.11 -5.34 16.94
N GLU A 359 -3.04 -5.69 17.65
CA GLU A 359 -2.25 -4.73 18.41
C GLU A 359 -1.66 -3.64 17.52
N ILE A 360 -1.07 -4.00 16.36
CA ILE A 360 -0.48 -3.06 15.40
C ILE A 360 -1.53 -2.05 14.92
N PHE A 361 -2.67 -2.56 14.45
CA PHE A 361 -3.70 -1.70 13.86
C PHE A 361 -4.51 -0.93 14.91
N SER A 362 -4.70 -1.49 16.09
CA SER A 362 -5.31 -0.75 17.21
C SER A 362 -4.49 0.47 17.63
N ARG A 363 -3.15 0.36 17.63
CA ARG A 363 -2.25 1.48 17.93
C ARG A 363 -2.28 2.59 16.87
N THR A 364 -2.47 2.24 15.60
CA THR A 364 -2.37 3.20 14.48
C THR A 364 -3.71 3.71 14.02
N HIS A 365 -4.78 2.90 14.12
CA HIS A 365 -6.11 3.19 13.59
C HIS A 365 -7.21 3.26 14.66
N GLY A 366 -6.84 3.10 15.93
CA GLY A 366 -7.75 3.31 17.07
C GLY A 366 -8.68 2.14 17.40
N GLY A 367 -8.65 1.06 16.64
CA GLY A 367 -9.40 -0.18 16.88
C GLY A 367 -9.45 -1.09 15.66
N VAL A 368 -9.72 -2.36 15.92
CA VAL A 368 -9.89 -3.40 14.89
C VAL A 368 -11.23 -4.07 15.13
N GLU A 369 -12.10 -4.05 14.13
CA GLU A 369 -13.30 -4.89 14.14
C GLU A 369 -12.97 -6.25 13.51
N ARG A 370 -13.58 -7.32 14.04
CA ARG A 370 -13.32 -8.69 13.61
C ARG A 370 -14.56 -9.35 13.07
N LEU A 371 -14.43 -9.98 11.90
CA LEU A 371 -15.44 -10.84 11.33
C LEU A 371 -14.85 -12.21 11.01
N GLU A 372 -15.71 -13.21 10.86
CA GLU A 372 -15.31 -14.58 10.59
C GLU A 372 -16.06 -15.14 9.38
N LEU A 373 -15.36 -15.91 8.55
CA LEU A 373 -15.92 -16.69 7.44
C LEU A 373 -15.67 -18.17 7.71
N LEU A 374 -16.64 -18.82 8.33
CA LEU A 374 -16.52 -20.17 8.87
C LEU A 374 -17.09 -21.27 7.96
N THR A 375 -17.63 -20.88 6.81
CA THR A 375 -18.20 -21.82 5.84
C THR A 375 -17.26 -22.04 4.66
N SER A 376 -16.81 -23.28 4.44
CA SER A 376 -16.02 -23.67 3.26
C SER A 376 -16.90 -24.00 2.07
N TYR A 377 -16.64 -23.37 0.94
CA TYR A 377 -17.31 -23.59 -0.35
C TYR A 377 -16.48 -24.42 -1.34
N ARG A 378 -15.19 -24.59 -1.05
CA ARG A 378 -14.24 -25.31 -1.90
C ARG A 378 -14.10 -26.77 -1.48
N SER A 379 -13.99 -27.02 -0.17
CA SER A 379 -13.71 -28.33 0.38
C SER A 379 -14.99 -29.13 0.63
N SER A 380 -14.93 -30.44 0.44
CA SER A 380 -16.01 -31.34 0.85
C SER A 380 -16.12 -31.42 2.38
N PRO A 381 -17.28 -31.87 2.93
CA PRO A 381 -17.42 -32.05 4.38
C PRO A 381 -16.32 -32.92 4.99
N GLU A 382 -15.92 -33.99 4.30
CA GLU A 382 -14.91 -34.94 4.78
C GLU A 382 -13.51 -34.31 4.88
N ILE A 383 -13.15 -33.44 3.92
CA ILE A 383 -11.89 -32.67 3.96
C ILE A 383 -11.95 -31.62 5.07
N THR A 384 -13.09 -30.91 5.19
CA THR A 384 -13.28 -29.91 6.24
C THR A 384 -13.25 -30.55 7.62
N GLU A 385 -13.82 -31.73 7.81
CA GLU A 385 -13.79 -32.47 9.07
C GLU A 385 -12.39 -32.96 9.43
N LEU A 386 -11.61 -33.45 8.44
CA LEU A 386 -10.21 -33.80 8.66
C LEU A 386 -9.41 -32.58 9.11
N PHE A 387 -9.56 -31.44 8.43
CA PHE A 387 -8.90 -30.20 8.83
C PHE A 387 -9.32 -29.74 10.23
N ALA A 388 -10.62 -29.75 10.51
CA ALA A 388 -11.18 -29.41 11.81
C ALA A 388 -10.67 -30.32 12.95
N SER A 389 -10.32 -31.58 12.64
CA SER A 389 -9.78 -32.50 13.65
C SER A 389 -8.39 -32.09 14.18
N LEU A 390 -7.69 -31.19 13.50
CA LEU A 390 -6.40 -30.63 13.91
C LEU A 390 -6.55 -29.36 14.77
N MET A 391 -7.78 -28.85 14.92
CA MET A 391 -8.11 -27.66 15.67
C MET A 391 -8.66 -27.97 17.06
N ASP A 392 -8.74 -26.94 17.91
CA ASP A 392 -9.38 -27.04 19.21
C ASP A 392 -10.89 -27.30 19.10
N GLU A 393 -11.48 -27.95 20.09
CA GLU A 393 -12.89 -28.41 20.09
C GLU A 393 -13.89 -27.23 19.91
N SER A 394 -13.58 -26.08 20.48
CA SER A 394 -14.39 -24.86 20.36
C SER A 394 -14.41 -24.28 18.96
N GLU A 395 -13.30 -24.33 18.24
CA GLU A 395 -13.18 -23.90 16.85
C GLU A 395 -13.81 -24.89 15.90
N ARG A 396 -13.57 -26.18 16.12
CA ARG A 396 -14.13 -27.29 15.37
C ARG A 396 -15.66 -27.22 15.29
N ALA A 397 -16.34 -26.93 16.40
CA ALA A 397 -17.80 -26.86 16.47
C ALA A 397 -18.42 -25.75 15.63
N ARG A 398 -17.64 -24.73 15.22
CA ARG A 398 -18.10 -23.55 14.45
C ARG A 398 -17.91 -23.70 12.95
N LEU A 399 -17.09 -24.68 12.51
CA LEU A 399 -16.77 -24.88 11.10
C LEU A 399 -17.91 -25.58 10.36
N SER A 400 -18.19 -25.12 9.15
CA SER A 400 -19.15 -25.74 8.26
C SER A 400 -18.63 -25.88 6.85
N SER A 401 -19.20 -26.76 6.05
CA SER A 401 -18.90 -26.87 4.62
C SER A 401 -20.20 -27.03 3.82
N VAL A 402 -20.15 -26.58 2.56
CA VAL A 402 -21.25 -26.82 1.64
C VAL A 402 -21.33 -28.33 1.37
N ARG A 403 -22.52 -28.92 1.53
CA ARG A 403 -22.76 -30.36 1.30
C ARG A 403 -22.51 -30.69 -0.18
N ARG A 404 -21.37 -31.29 -0.47
CA ARG A 404 -21.01 -31.94 -1.74
C ARG A 404 -20.63 -33.37 -1.43
N ALA A 405 -21.01 -34.29 -2.32
CA ALA A 405 -20.49 -35.66 -2.20
C ALA A 405 -18.96 -35.62 -2.36
N GLY A 406 -18.22 -36.03 -1.38
CA GLY A 406 -16.77 -36.11 -1.33
C GLY A 406 -16.26 -37.54 -1.13
N VAL A 407 -14.96 -37.72 -1.27
CA VAL A 407 -14.27 -38.98 -0.95
C VAL A 407 -13.56 -38.79 0.38
N ALA A 408 -13.73 -39.75 1.28
CA ALA A 408 -13.03 -39.70 2.57
C ALA A 408 -11.50 -39.65 2.39
N PRO A 409 -10.81 -38.72 3.06
CA PRO A 409 -9.36 -38.66 3.02
C PRO A 409 -8.73 -39.97 3.49
N ARG A 410 -7.63 -40.39 2.87
CA ARG A 410 -6.88 -41.59 3.23
C ARG A 410 -5.49 -41.19 3.71
N LEU A 411 -5.15 -41.63 4.90
CA LEU A 411 -3.77 -41.55 5.42
C LEU A 411 -2.98 -42.73 4.81
N VAL A 412 -1.89 -42.41 4.09
CA VAL A 412 -1.01 -43.42 3.50
C VAL A 412 0.37 -43.24 4.13
N GLU A 413 0.78 -44.20 4.94
CA GLU A 413 2.15 -44.26 5.47
C GLU A 413 3.05 -44.94 4.43
N PHE A 414 4.05 -44.20 3.96
CA PHE A 414 5.13 -44.79 3.16
C PHE A 414 6.22 -45.24 4.14
N ALA A 415 6.54 -46.56 4.13
CA ALA A 415 7.76 -47.04 4.77
C ALA A 415 8.95 -46.29 4.14
N GLN A 416 9.82 -45.67 4.93
CA GLN A 416 11.06 -45.09 4.43
C GLN A 416 11.77 -46.15 3.60
N ALA A 417 12.00 -45.88 2.32
CA ALA A 417 12.91 -46.69 1.52
C ALA A 417 14.27 -46.66 2.21
N GLY A 418 14.72 -47.83 2.71
CA GLY A 418 16.02 -47.96 3.34
C GLY A 418 17.08 -47.40 2.39
N THR A 419 18.00 -46.59 2.92
CA THR A 419 19.23 -46.23 2.27
C THR A 419 19.85 -47.47 1.63
N PRO A 420 20.24 -47.48 0.34
CA PRO A 420 21.00 -48.60 -0.20
C PRO A 420 22.33 -48.66 0.56
N ASP A 421 22.55 -49.76 1.27
CA ASP A 421 23.85 -50.09 1.80
C ASP A 421 24.84 -50.21 0.65
N ASP A 422 25.96 -49.51 0.79
CA ASP A 422 27.13 -49.65 -0.05
C ASP A 422 27.58 -51.12 -0.18
N HIS A 423 27.59 -51.59 -1.42
CA HIS A 423 28.46 -52.68 -1.86
C HIS A 423 29.17 -52.33 -3.15
#